data_bacb97f03a3f013d15044a41c51b2756
#
_entry.id   bacb97f03a3f013d15044a41c51b2756
#
_cell.length_a   1.000
_cell.length_b   1.000
_cell.length_c   1.000
_cell.angle_alpha   90.00
_cell.angle_beta   90.00
_cell.angle_gamma   90.00
#
_symmetry.space_group_name_H-M   'P 1'
#
loop_
_entity.id
_entity.type
_entity.pdbx_description
1 polymer ?
#
loop_
_entity_poly.entity_id
_entity_poly.type
_entity_poly.pdbx_seq_one_letter_code
_entity_poly.pdbx_strand_id
1 'polypeptide(L)'
;MANTAYQPIGTHIFAETNIKACEKYVSSIQRKLDKAVADNNKSNIRWYTHLLSYKSRAVKTLAVYRVTSLNQGKYTAGSDRVKLVKGRTKENEKLRMALLNSINIKKKPSPIKRVFIPKSNGKLRPLGIPTIADRINQDIIRMAIEPITEYHANDNSYGFRPKRNCHDAIGHLFVKLSMKSSKQWIIEGDIHGCFDNISH
;
A
#
# COMPACT_ATOMS: atom_id res chain seq x y z
N MET A 1 -7.82 14.24 -26.44
CA MET A 1 -8.69 13.06 -26.47
C MET A 1 -8.99 12.67 -25.03
N ALA A 2 -10.25 12.72 -24.63
CA ALA A 2 -10.70 12.42 -23.28
C ALA A 2 -10.35 10.97 -22.96
N ASN A 3 -9.45 10.77 -22.01
CA ASN A 3 -9.10 9.47 -21.49
C ASN A 3 -10.30 8.99 -20.67
N THR A 4 -11.19 8.24 -21.29
CA THR A 4 -12.35 7.64 -20.62
C THR A 4 -11.82 6.74 -19.50
N ALA A 5 -11.86 7.27 -18.27
CA ALA A 5 -11.42 6.57 -17.08
C ALA A 5 -12.21 5.25 -17.00
N TYR A 6 -11.53 4.10 -16.99
CA TYR A 6 -12.17 2.81 -16.77
C TYR A 6 -13.01 2.86 -15.48
N GLN A 7 -14.30 2.63 -15.64
CA GLN A 7 -15.26 2.60 -14.53
C GLN A 7 -15.80 1.17 -14.44
N PRO A 8 -15.44 0.39 -13.43
CA PRO A 8 -16.04 -0.93 -13.23
C PRO A 8 -17.54 -0.76 -12.93
N ILE A 9 -18.38 -1.32 -13.81
CA ILE A 9 -19.85 -1.21 -13.76
C ILE A 9 -20.44 -2.60 -13.56
N GLY A 10 -21.54 -2.69 -12.78
CA GLY A 10 -22.37 -3.87 -12.66
C GLY A 10 -22.40 -4.51 -11.28
N THR A 11 -23.22 -5.54 -11.14
CA THR A 11 -23.47 -6.27 -9.87
C THR A 11 -22.25 -7.06 -9.35
N HIS A 12 -21.22 -7.28 -10.18
CA HIS A 12 -20.02 -8.06 -9.85
C HIS A 12 -18.75 -7.21 -9.93
N ILE A 13 -18.75 -6.03 -9.31
CA ILE A 13 -17.59 -5.12 -9.31
C ILE A 13 -16.30 -5.81 -8.85
N PHE A 14 -16.40 -6.73 -7.90
CA PHE A 14 -15.27 -7.48 -7.35
C PHE A 14 -15.04 -8.84 -8.04
N ALA A 15 -15.66 -9.10 -9.20
CA ALA A 15 -15.34 -10.28 -10.01
C ALA A 15 -13.89 -10.20 -10.52
N GLU A 16 -13.26 -11.35 -10.69
CA GLU A 16 -11.85 -11.46 -11.09
C GLU A 16 -11.54 -10.71 -12.40
N THR A 17 -12.44 -10.78 -13.37
CA THR A 17 -12.33 -10.07 -14.65
C THR A 17 -12.25 -8.57 -14.48
N ASN A 18 -13.12 -8.00 -13.62
CA ASN A 18 -13.13 -6.58 -13.32
C ASN A 18 -11.89 -6.15 -12.52
N ILE A 19 -11.42 -6.99 -11.59
CA ILE A 19 -10.21 -6.73 -10.82
C ILE A 19 -8.98 -6.70 -11.75
N LYS A 20 -8.82 -7.69 -12.63
CA LYS A 20 -7.73 -7.71 -13.63
C LYS A 20 -7.76 -6.48 -14.56
N ALA A 21 -8.96 -6.05 -14.97
CA ALA A 21 -9.12 -4.82 -15.76
C ALA A 21 -8.73 -3.56 -14.96
N CYS A 22 -9.11 -3.48 -13.69
CA CYS A 22 -8.68 -2.40 -12.78
C CYS A 22 -7.15 -2.39 -12.62
N GLU A 23 -6.52 -3.54 -12.41
CA GLU A 23 -5.06 -3.67 -12.29
C GLU A 23 -4.35 -3.18 -13.55
N LYS A 24 -4.80 -3.62 -14.73
CA LYS A 24 -4.25 -3.18 -16.02
C LYS A 24 -4.37 -1.67 -16.20
N TYR A 25 -5.52 -1.10 -15.86
CA TYR A 25 -5.75 0.35 -15.94
C TYR A 25 -4.84 1.12 -14.97
N VAL A 26 -4.80 0.73 -13.69
CA VAL A 26 -3.97 1.39 -12.66
C VAL A 26 -2.49 1.33 -13.05
N SER A 27 -2.00 0.15 -13.46
CA SER A 27 -0.62 -0.02 -13.92
C SER A 27 -0.29 0.86 -15.14
N SER A 28 -1.27 1.10 -16.03
CA SER A 28 -1.06 2.01 -17.18
C SER A 28 -0.88 3.46 -16.74
N ILE A 29 -1.62 3.91 -15.71
CA ILE A 29 -1.49 5.26 -15.16
C ILE A 29 -0.19 5.39 -14.36
N GLN A 30 0.16 4.37 -13.58
CA GLN A 30 1.44 4.36 -12.84
C GLN A 30 2.63 4.46 -13.77
N ARG A 31 2.66 3.73 -14.90
CA ARG A 31 3.72 3.88 -15.93
C ARG A 31 3.80 5.28 -16.53
N LYS A 32 2.65 5.97 -16.71
CA LYS A 32 2.64 7.36 -17.16
C LYS A 32 3.19 8.32 -16.09
N LEU A 33 2.90 8.01 -14.81
CA LEU A 33 3.46 8.73 -13.68
C LEU A 33 4.98 8.53 -13.59
N ASP A 34 5.47 7.28 -13.74
CA ASP A 34 6.92 6.98 -13.79
C ASP A 34 7.62 7.81 -14.84
N LYS A 35 7.06 7.84 -16.07
CA LYS A 35 7.60 8.68 -17.14
C LYS A 35 7.59 10.16 -16.78
N ALA A 36 6.49 10.66 -16.22
CA ALA A 36 6.39 12.06 -15.81
C ALA A 36 7.43 12.44 -14.72
N VAL A 37 7.74 11.49 -13.81
CA VAL A 37 8.79 11.68 -12.79
C VAL A 37 10.17 11.71 -13.45
N ALA A 38 10.46 10.77 -14.36
CA ALA A 38 11.71 10.73 -15.10
C ALA A 38 11.94 12.02 -15.93
N ASP A 39 10.88 12.52 -16.57
CA ASP A 39 10.90 13.75 -17.34
C ASP A 39 10.84 15.03 -16.46
N ASN A 40 10.82 14.92 -15.13
CA ASN A 40 10.62 15.99 -14.15
C ASN A 40 9.42 16.91 -14.49
N ASN A 41 8.37 16.35 -15.09
CA ASN A 41 7.16 17.08 -15.47
C ASN A 41 6.20 17.23 -14.29
N LYS A 42 6.38 18.30 -13.51
CA LYS A 42 5.61 18.58 -12.29
C LYS A 42 4.09 18.64 -12.51
N SER A 43 3.64 19.13 -13.67
CA SER A 43 2.21 19.21 -14.00
C SER A 43 1.60 17.81 -14.14
N ASN A 44 2.24 16.94 -14.93
CA ASN A 44 1.80 15.59 -15.14
C ASN A 44 1.90 14.74 -13.85
N ILE A 45 2.96 14.93 -13.05
CA ILE A 45 3.10 14.28 -11.75
C ILE A 45 1.90 14.62 -10.88
N ARG A 46 1.57 15.89 -10.71
CA ARG A 46 0.40 16.32 -9.91
C ARG A 46 -0.90 15.74 -10.45
N TRP A 47 -1.07 15.77 -11.78
CA TRP A 47 -2.30 15.29 -12.41
C TRP A 47 -2.50 13.77 -12.22
N TYR A 48 -1.47 12.95 -12.51
CA TYR A 48 -1.58 11.49 -12.34
C TYR A 48 -1.72 11.09 -10.87
N THR A 49 -0.98 11.74 -9.97
CA THR A 49 -1.12 11.51 -8.52
C THR A 49 -2.53 11.85 -8.04
N HIS A 50 -3.09 12.99 -8.49
CA HIS A 50 -4.45 13.37 -8.17
C HIS A 50 -5.48 12.39 -8.77
N LEU A 51 -5.28 11.96 -10.01
CA LEU A 51 -6.14 10.97 -10.66
C LEU A 51 -6.18 9.66 -9.87
N LEU A 52 -5.02 9.13 -9.48
CA LEU A 52 -4.91 7.89 -8.70
C LEU A 52 -5.51 8.04 -7.30
N SER A 53 -5.20 9.14 -6.59
CA SER A 53 -5.65 9.34 -5.21
C SER A 53 -7.15 9.61 -5.09
N TYR A 54 -7.72 10.46 -5.95
CA TYR A 54 -9.06 11.01 -5.73
C TYR A 54 -10.09 10.55 -6.75
N LYS A 55 -9.72 10.45 -8.02
CA LYS A 55 -10.68 10.33 -9.11
C LYS A 55 -10.93 8.90 -9.58
N SER A 56 -9.91 8.05 -9.57
CA SER A 56 -9.99 6.72 -10.16
C SER A 56 -10.84 5.75 -9.34
N ARG A 57 -12.00 5.35 -9.90
CA ARG A 57 -12.82 4.28 -9.31
C ARG A 57 -12.09 2.93 -9.34
N ALA A 58 -11.27 2.68 -10.36
CA ALA A 58 -10.48 1.46 -10.46
C ALA A 58 -9.49 1.30 -9.28
N VAL A 59 -8.80 2.39 -8.89
CA VAL A 59 -7.92 2.40 -7.71
C VAL A 59 -8.71 2.09 -6.44
N LYS A 60 -9.86 2.76 -6.26
CA LYS A 60 -10.74 2.53 -5.10
C LYS A 60 -11.23 1.08 -5.03
N THR A 61 -11.64 0.51 -6.15
CA THR A 61 -12.07 -0.89 -6.25
C THR A 61 -10.93 -1.85 -5.89
N LEU A 62 -9.71 -1.62 -6.40
CA LEU A 62 -8.54 -2.43 -6.07
C LEU A 62 -8.18 -2.34 -4.59
N ALA A 63 -8.20 -1.15 -4.00
CA ALA A 63 -7.87 -0.97 -2.59
C ALA A 63 -8.88 -1.72 -1.70
N VAL A 64 -10.18 -1.60 -1.99
CA VAL A 64 -11.21 -2.39 -1.29
C VAL A 64 -10.94 -3.87 -1.45
N TYR A 65 -10.70 -4.35 -2.68
CA TYR A 65 -10.43 -5.76 -2.94
C TYR A 65 -9.19 -6.26 -2.19
N ARG A 66 -8.08 -5.54 -2.24
CA ARG A 66 -6.83 -5.92 -1.55
C ARG A 66 -7.02 -6.03 -0.05
N VAL A 67 -7.60 -5.00 0.57
CA VAL A 67 -7.79 -4.96 2.02
C VAL A 67 -8.81 -5.98 2.49
N THR A 68 -9.87 -6.25 1.71
CA THR A 68 -10.98 -7.11 2.14
C THR A 68 -10.91 -8.54 1.62
N SER A 69 -10.05 -8.83 0.64
CA SER A 69 -9.95 -10.17 0.05
C SER A 69 -8.56 -10.78 0.22
N LEU A 70 -7.48 -10.04 -0.05
CA LEU A 70 -6.12 -10.57 -0.03
C LEU A 70 -5.46 -10.44 1.34
N ASN A 71 -5.65 -9.31 2.02
CA ASN A 71 -4.98 -9.03 3.28
C ASN A 71 -5.46 -9.97 4.41
N GLN A 72 -4.53 -10.58 5.12
CA GLN A 72 -4.81 -11.41 6.30
C GLN A 72 -5.52 -10.62 7.43
N GLY A 73 -5.20 -9.34 7.56
CA GLY A 73 -5.80 -8.43 8.54
C GLY A 73 -7.30 -8.14 8.34
N LYS A 74 -7.94 -8.63 7.27
CA LYS A 74 -9.38 -8.43 6.99
C LYS A 74 -10.31 -8.90 8.11
N TYR A 75 -9.87 -9.87 8.91
CA TYR A 75 -10.62 -10.41 10.05
C TYR A 75 -10.33 -9.68 11.38
N THR A 76 -9.42 -8.70 11.36
CA THR A 76 -9.02 -7.94 12.55
C THR A 76 -9.64 -6.55 12.51
N ALA A 77 -10.54 -6.28 13.44
CA ALA A 77 -11.22 -5.00 13.56
C ALA A 77 -10.31 -3.91 14.14
N GLY A 78 -10.49 -2.68 13.65
CA GLY A 78 -9.95 -1.48 14.26
C GLY A 78 -10.76 -1.02 15.48
N SER A 79 -10.74 0.29 15.75
CA SER A 79 -11.53 0.93 16.83
C SER A 79 -13.04 0.89 16.56
N ASP A 80 -13.44 0.84 15.29
CA ASP A 80 -14.84 0.77 14.82
C ASP A 80 -15.48 -0.62 14.98
N ARG A 81 -14.70 -1.63 15.37
CA ARG A 81 -15.11 -3.05 15.46
C ARG A 81 -15.57 -3.67 14.15
N VAL A 82 -15.44 -2.98 13.02
CA VAL A 82 -15.79 -3.50 11.69
C VAL A 82 -14.75 -4.50 11.22
N LYS A 83 -15.18 -5.68 10.81
CA LYS A 83 -14.33 -6.75 10.24
C LYS A 83 -15.13 -7.59 9.26
N LEU A 84 -14.47 -8.34 8.39
CA LEU A 84 -15.12 -9.33 7.54
C LEU A 84 -15.39 -10.62 8.32
N VAL A 85 -16.42 -11.34 7.90
CA VAL A 85 -16.73 -12.69 8.37
C VAL A 85 -15.97 -13.72 7.53
N LYS A 86 -15.58 -14.85 8.11
CA LYS A 86 -14.93 -15.92 7.34
C LYS A 86 -15.89 -16.48 6.28
N GLY A 87 -15.36 -16.71 5.09
CA GLY A 87 -16.13 -17.23 3.95
C GLY A 87 -16.62 -16.14 2.99
N ARG A 88 -17.24 -16.58 1.89
CA ARG A 88 -17.93 -15.70 0.92
C ARG A 88 -19.37 -15.53 1.37
N THR A 89 -19.67 -14.42 2.03
CA THR A 89 -21.02 -14.13 2.50
C THR A 89 -21.58 -12.91 1.77
N LYS A 90 -22.93 -12.86 1.63
CA LYS A 90 -23.62 -11.66 1.11
C LYS A 90 -23.35 -10.42 1.96
N GLU A 91 -23.11 -10.61 3.26
CA GLU A 91 -22.75 -9.53 4.19
C GLU A 91 -21.40 -8.91 3.85
N ASN A 92 -20.39 -9.74 3.53
CA ASN A 92 -19.08 -9.26 3.10
C ASN A 92 -19.17 -8.44 1.81
N GLU A 93 -20.03 -8.84 0.86
CA GLU A 93 -20.24 -8.07 -0.38
C GLU A 93 -20.94 -6.74 -0.12
N LYS A 94 -21.98 -6.74 0.72
CA LYS A 94 -22.63 -5.50 1.17
C LYS A 94 -21.63 -4.56 1.85
N LEU A 95 -20.78 -5.09 2.74
CA LEU A 95 -19.77 -4.31 3.41
C LEU A 95 -18.74 -3.74 2.42
N ARG A 96 -18.25 -4.52 1.45
CA ARG A 96 -17.33 -4.05 0.41
C ARG A 96 -17.93 -2.90 -0.40
N MET A 97 -19.20 -3.02 -0.79
CA MET A 97 -19.91 -1.97 -1.52
C MET A 97 -20.09 -0.71 -0.67
N ALA A 98 -20.45 -0.85 0.59
CA ALA A 98 -20.56 0.27 1.52
C ALA A 98 -19.21 0.97 1.69
N LEU A 99 -18.13 0.22 1.88
CA LEU A 99 -16.77 0.74 1.98
C LEU A 99 -16.38 1.49 0.69
N LEU A 100 -16.61 0.90 -0.49
CA LEU A 100 -16.28 1.52 -1.78
C LEU A 100 -16.98 2.89 -1.96
N ASN A 101 -18.26 2.97 -1.57
CA ASN A 101 -19.06 4.18 -1.70
C ASN A 101 -18.71 5.24 -0.63
N SER A 102 -18.16 4.83 0.51
CA SER A 102 -17.80 5.71 1.63
C SER A 102 -16.36 6.24 1.56
N ILE A 103 -15.56 5.86 0.56
CA ILE A 103 -14.15 6.28 0.45
C ILE A 103 -14.06 7.80 0.35
N ASN A 104 -13.39 8.38 1.34
CA ASN A 104 -13.05 9.79 1.36
C ASN A 104 -11.63 9.97 1.94
N ILE A 105 -10.66 10.21 1.07
CA ILE A 105 -9.25 10.37 1.43
C ILE A 105 -8.99 11.66 2.24
N LYS A 106 -9.86 12.65 2.11
CA LYS A 106 -9.76 13.92 2.88
C LYS A 106 -10.30 13.80 4.30
N LYS A 107 -11.02 12.71 4.61
CA LYS A 107 -11.55 12.50 5.95
C LYS A 107 -10.39 12.24 6.92
N LYS A 108 -10.43 12.88 8.10
CA LYS A 108 -9.49 12.61 9.18
C LYS A 108 -9.54 11.13 9.55
N PRO A 109 -8.38 10.46 9.71
CA PRO A 109 -8.33 9.05 10.11
C PRO A 109 -8.99 8.83 11.46
N SER A 110 -9.55 7.64 11.63
CA SER A 110 -10.12 7.22 12.91
C SER A 110 -9.00 6.88 13.92
N PRO A 111 -9.24 6.98 15.23
CA PRO A 111 -8.29 6.52 16.23
C PRO A 111 -7.89 5.06 16.00
N ILE A 112 -6.61 4.75 16.11
CA ILE A 112 -6.11 3.38 15.99
C ILE A 112 -6.40 2.58 17.25
N LYS A 113 -6.72 1.30 17.10
CA LYS A 113 -6.81 0.35 18.22
C LYS A 113 -5.41 -0.13 18.57
N ARG A 114 -4.92 0.20 19.77
CA ARG A 114 -3.62 -0.28 20.26
C ARG A 114 -3.76 -1.65 20.92
N VAL A 115 -2.90 -2.57 20.53
CA VAL A 115 -2.71 -3.88 21.14
C VAL A 115 -1.23 -4.12 21.40
N PHE A 116 -0.91 -4.94 22.41
CA PHE A 116 0.47 -5.25 22.76
C PHE A 116 0.77 -6.71 22.43
N ILE A 117 1.84 -6.93 21.69
CA ILE A 117 2.28 -8.27 21.30
C ILE A 117 3.59 -8.60 22.04
N PRO A 118 3.69 -9.75 22.73
CA PRO A 118 4.93 -10.15 23.37
C PRO A 118 6.03 -10.42 22.34
N LYS A 119 7.23 -9.92 22.62
CA LYS A 119 8.46 -10.24 21.89
C LYS A 119 9.15 -11.45 22.51
N SER A 120 10.07 -12.07 21.76
CA SER A 120 10.89 -13.20 22.25
C SER A 120 11.72 -12.87 23.50
N ASN A 121 12.06 -11.60 23.70
CA ASN A 121 12.80 -11.11 24.86
C ASN A 121 11.90 -10.70 26.06
N GLY A 122 10.64 -11.08 26.09
CA GLY A 122 9.68 -10.78 27.15
C GLY A 122 9.12 -9.34 27.13
N LYS A 123 9.64 -8.42 26.31
CA LYS A 123 9.11 -7.06 26.17
C LYS A 123 7.84 -7.05 25.32
N LEU A 124 6.97 -6.08 25.54
CA LEU A 124 5.77 -5.89 24.73
C LEU A 124 6.06 -4.95 23.54
N ARG A 125 5.56 -5.35 22.36
CA ARG A 125 5.56 -4.49 21.18
C ARG A 125 4.18 -3.86 21.01
N PRO A 126 4.04 -2.53 21.07
CA PRO A 126 2.78 -1.88 20.73
C PRO A 126 2.49 -2.03 19.23
N LEU A 127 1.27 -2.41 18.88
CA LEU A 127 0.78 -2.49 17.51
C LEU A 127 -0.47 -1.65 17.38
N GLY A 128 -0.47 -0.71 16.43
CA GLY A 128 -1.63 0.09 16.08
C GLY A 128 -2.44 -0.58 14.96
N ILE A 129 -3.72 -0.82 15.19
CA ILE A 129 -4.62 -1.42 14.21
C ILE A 129 -5.61 -0.36 13.72
N PRO A 130 -5.45 0.16 12.49
CA PRO A 130 -6.38 1.11 11.89
C PRO A 130 -7.69 0.42 11.48
N THR A 131 -8.74 1.19 11.26
CA THR A 131 -10.01 0.70 10.72
C THR A 131 -9.84 0.14 9.30
N ILE A 132 -10.78 -0.67 8.82
CA ILE A 132 -10.72 -1.19 7.45
C ILE A 132 -10.81 -0.03 6.45
N ALA A 133 -11.63 0.98 6.71
CA ALA A 133 -11.75 2.17 5.86
C ALA A 133 -10.42 2.95 5.79
N ASP A 134 -9.72 3.12 6.89
CA ASP A 134 -8.41 3.80 6.91
C ASP A 134 -7.34 2.99 6.17
N ARG A 135 -7.34 1.66 6.30
CA ARG A 135 -6.43 0.78 5.51
C ARG A 135 -6.68 0.90 4.01
N ILE A 136 -7.95 1.03 3.58
CA ILE A 136 -8.30 1.26 2.18
C ILE A 136 -7.74 2.61 1.71
N ASN A 137 -7.94 3.68 2.49
CA ASN A 137 -7.39 4.99 2.17
C ASN A 137 -5.85 4.97 2.09
N GLN A 138 -5.18 4.27 3.01
CA GLN A 138 -3.73 4.07 2.98
C GLN A 138 -3.28 3.33 1.71
N ASP A 139 -3.98 2.27 1.28
CA ASP A 139 -3.63 1.54 0.05
C ASP A 139 -3.84 2.38 -1.22
N ILE A 140 -4.86 3.25 -1.25
CA ILE A 140 -5.07 4.22 -2.34
C ILE A 140 -3.89 5.19 -2.43
N ILE A 141 -3.49 5.79 -1.29
CA ILE A 141 -2.36 6.72 -1.24
C ILE A 141 -1.08 6.00 -1.63
N ARG A 142 -0.85 4.78 -1.12
CA ARG A 142 0.30 3.96 -1.51
C ARG A 142 0.39 3.79 -3.03
N MET A 143 -0.69 3.37 -3.69
CA MET A 143 -0.71 3.19 -5.14
C MET A 143 -0.42 4.48 -5.92
N ALA A 144 -0.76 5.64 -5.35
CA ALA A 144 -0.53 6.93 -5.98
C ALA A 144 0.90 7.46 -5.82
N ILE A 145 1.58 7.14 -4.71
CA ILE A 145 2.93 7.65 -4.43
C ILE A 145 4.04 6.65 -4.77
N GLU A 146 3.71 5.34 -4.83
CA GLU A 146 4.68 4.26 -5.06
C GLU A 146 5.58 4.50 -6.29
N PRO A 147 5.09 4.93 -7.47
CA PRO A 147 5.94 5.22 -8.62
C PRO A 147 6.98 6.33 -8.33
N ILE A 148 6.56 7.37 -7.62
CA ILE A 148 7.44 8.50 -7.28
C ILE A 148 8.53 8.05 -6.30
N THR A 149 8.14 7.31 -5.26
CA THR A 149 9.08 6.83 -4.24
C THR A 149 10.05 5.81 -4.80
N GLU A 150 9.61 4.92 -5.70
CA GLU A 150 10.48 3.95 -6.37
C GLU A 150 11.52 4.61 -7.27
N TYR A 151 11.15 5.65 -8.00
CA TYR A 151 12.08 6.40 -8.85
C TYR A 151 13.22 7.05 -8.04
N HIS A 152 12.91 7.58 -6.86
CA HIS A 152 13.90 8.25 -5.99
C HIS A 152 14.58 7.31 -5.00
N ALA A 153 14.16 6.05 -4.92
CA ALA A 153 14.69 5.10 -3.96
C ALA A 153 16.10 4.64 -4.35
N ASN A 154 16.97 4.49 -3.34
CA ASN A 154 18.31 3.96 -3.54
C ASN A 154 18.27 2.49 -3.96
N ASP A 155 19.10 2.09 -4.93
CA ASP A 155 19.16 0.72 -5.46
C ASP A 155 19.53 -0.33 -4.42
N ASN A 156 20.25 0.05 -3.37
CA ASN A 156 20.65 -0.83 -2.28
C ASN A 156 19.62 -0.86 -1.13
N SER A 157 18.47 -0.18 -1.26
CA SER A 157 17.37 -0.26 -0.31
C SER A 157 16.41 -1.38 -0.69
N TYR A 158 16.15 -2.32 0.23
CA TYR A 158 15.32 -3.51 -0.02
C TYR A 158 14.04 -3.54 0.80
N GLY A 159 14.03 -2.94 1.98
CA GLY A 159 12.89 -2.99 2.90
C GLY A 159 11.65 -2.29 2.35
N PHE A 160 10.49 -2.95 2.45
CA PHE A 160 9.17 -2.43 2.07
C PHE A 160 9.01 -1.96 0.63
N ARG A 161 9.89 -2.40 -0.27
CA ARG A 161 9.84 -2.07 -1.70
C ARG A 161 9.18 -3.18 -2.52
N PRO A 162 8.40 -2.83 -3.57
CA PRO A 162 7.79 -3.82 -4.45
C PRO A 162 8.85 -4.66 -5.16
N LYS A 163 8.59 -5.96 -5.29
CA LYS A 163 9.46 -6.94 -5.97
C LYS A 163 10.87 -7.09 -5.38
N ARG A 164 11.09 -6.62 -4.17
CA ARG A 164 12.34 -6.80 -3.43
C ARG A 164 12.08 -7.58 -2.14
N ASN A 165 13.01 -8.41 -1.74
CA ASN A 165 12.90 -9.26 -0.55
C ASN A 165 14.25 -9.35 0.21
N CYS A 166 14.24 -9.99 1.36
CA CYS A 166 15.43 -10.16 2.18
C CYS A 166 16.51 -11.02 1.51
N HIS A 167 16.14 -11.98 0.65
CA HIS A 167 17.10 -12.80 -0.07
C HIS A 167 17.90 -11.99 -1.09
N ASP A 168 17.25 -10.99 -1.74
CA ASP A 168 17.95 -10.09 -2.65
C ASP A 168 18.99 -9.26 -1.89
N ALA A 169 18.67 -8.77 -0.69
CA ALA A 169 19.59 -8.05 0.17
C ALA A 169 20.77 -8.93 0.60
N ILE A 170 20.50 -10.17 1.03
CA ILE A 170 21.53 -11.13 1.44
C ILE A 170 22.44 -11.48 0.25
N GLY A 171 21.86 -11.77 -0.92
CA GLY A 171 22.61 -12.04 -2.15
C GLY A 171 23.54 -10.89 -2.53
N HIS A 172 23.05 -9.66 -2.45
CA HIS A 172 23.86 -8.47 -2.73
C HIS A 172 25.00 -8.28 -1.72
N LEU A 173 24.72 -8.48 -0.43
CA LEU A 173 25.76 -8.45 0.60
C LEU A 173 26.80 -9.53 0.38
N PHE A 174 26.38 -10.77 0.05
CA PHE A 174 27.29 -11.86 -0.25
C PHE A 174 28.25 -11.51 -1.39
N VAL A 175 27.72 -11.02 -2.52
CA VAL A 175 28.57 -10.62 -3.66
C VAL A 175 29.59 -9.54 -3.27
N LYS A 176 29.19 -8.58 -2.41
CA LYS A 176 30.08 -7.48 -2.00
C LYS A 176 31.09 -7.84 -0.94
N LEU A 177 30.85 -8.85 -0.12
CA LEU A 177 31.65 -9.14 1.07
C LEU A 177 32.42 -10.48 0.98
N SER A 178 32.14 -11.35 0.00
CA SER A 178 32.71 -12.70 -0.08
C SER A 178 34.15 -12.78 -0.56
N MET A 179 34.66 -11.74 -1.21
CA MET A 179 36.00 -11.76 -1.77
C MET A 179 37.06 -11.32 -0.74
N LYS A 180 38.28 -11.86 -0.81
CA LYS A 180 39.41 -11.42 0.03
C LYS A 180 39.75 -9.93 -0.10
N SER A 181 39.49 -9.35 -1.27
CA SER A 181 39.66 -7.91 -1.57
C SER A 181 38.47 -7.04 -1.15
N SER A 182 37.41 -7.62 -0.57
CA SER A 182 36.22 -6.90 -0.13
C SER A 182 36.49 -5.95 1.03
N LYS A 183 35.62 -4.97 1.22
CA LYS A 183 35.70 -4.06 2.37
C LYS A 183 35.57 -4.85 3.68
N GLN A 184 36.51 -4.64 4.62
CA GLN A 184 36.54 -5.34 5.90
C GLN A 184 35.75 -4.63 7.02
N TRP A 185 35.44 -3.34 6.82
CA TRP A 185 34.74 -2.55 7.81
C TRP A 185 33.27 -2.45 7.43
N ILE A 186 32.39 -2.74 8.41
CA ILE A 186 30.94 -2.66 8.29
C ILE A 186 30.46 -1.70 9.39
N ILE A 187 29.61 -0.75 8.99
CA ILE A 187 28.90 0.13 9.92
C ILE A 187 27.46 -0.33 9.96
N GLU A 188 26.98 -0.74 11.14
CA GLU A 188 25.58 -1.04 11.40
C GLU A 188 24.94 0.15 12.15
N GLY A 189 23.80 0.63 11.66
CA GLY A 189 23.07 1.73 12.27
C GLY A 189 21.57 1.46 12.24
N ASP A 190 20.88 1.81 13.34
CA ASP A 190 19.43 1.76 13.43
C ASP A 190 18.90 3.05 14.06
N ILE A 191 17.70 3.48 13.62
CA ILE A 191 17.06 4.67 14.15
C ILE A 191 16.18 4.28 15.34
N HIS A 192 16.60 4.68 16.54
CA HIS A 192 15.86 4.39 17.76
C HIS A 192 14.48 5.04 17.74
N GLY A 193 13.41 4.21 17.82
CA GLY A 193 12.02 4.69 17.90
C GLY A 193 11.61 5.60 16.74
N CYS A 194 12.04 5.29 15.50
CA CYS A 194 11.85 6.14 14.32
C CYS A 194 10.43 6.72 14.21
N PHE A 195 9.40 5.86 14.25
CA PHE A 195 8.01 6.30 14.10
C PHE A 195 7.45 7.04 15.34
N ASP A 196 7.97 6.73 16.52
CA ASP A 196 7.53 7.37 17.78
C ASP A 196 8.10 8.80 17.91
N ASN A 197 9.17 9.10 17.17
CA ASN A 197 9.87 10.39 17.21
C ASN A 197 9.57 11.31 16.00
N ILE A 198 8.69 10.90 15.08
CA ILE A 198 8.23 11.75 13.99
C ILE A 198 7.19 12.74 14.54
N SER A 199 7.38 14.04 14.25
CA SER A 199 6.37 15.07 14.54
C SER A 199 5.10 14.82 13.71
N HIS A 200 3.96 14.82 14.35
CA HIS A 200 2.64 14.60 13.73
C HIS A 200 1.88 15.91 13.54
#